data_97bead90356eb54333eed7fbae6206b0
#
_entry.id   97bead90356eb54333eed7fbae6206b0
#
_cell.length_a   1.000
_cell.length_b   1.000
_cell.length_c   1.000
_cell.angle_alpha   90.00
_cell.angle_beta   90.00
_cell.angle_gamma   90.00
#
_symmetry.space_group_name_H-M   'P 1'
#
loop_
_entity.id
_entity.type
_entity.pdbx_description
1 polymer ?
#
loop_
_entity_poly.entity_id
_entity_poly.type
_entity_poly.pdbx_seq_one_letter_code
_entity_poly.pdbx_strand_id
1 'polypeptide(L)'
;MKKDVQQGEVTGEVFTRPEVVAYMLNSVRHCGKFKSLVGLRVLEPSCGDGAFVLPLVEAWLSEKPDFDSVDADSFLRACDISSENIEKLRGAVRERLIAASCARARANALLASWLVCGDFLLQEFKERFDIVIGNPPYIRFDDIPSAKQKEYRAMFSSFTERCDIYVPFFEKSLALLSDKGVFSFICTNRFTKSSYGKQLRRLIADRYHVALYLNMEHTQPFVQEVSAYPAIYIIDHNRNRVTYSATINDAGIPTLNRVRMGQLKSELSVFKQWYKGDSPWISTDCQEREAADKIARTFPTITKSAEGTEIGIGVASGADDIYINAQRVASIEPSCLLPLVASEDIHDGRISWDERYLLNPYDDNDDTQMRDLARYPLAAAYFDSHAPKLKARYCARKHPHDWYRTLDRVKYALLRSPKILIPDIQLGGNVALDECGSYYPHHNVYWITSRKWNLKALCVLLRSSFVTSQIRNVSVQMRGGSIRYQAQNLRNVHIPAWSSLSEGNVEKLVSAYESNDTEYLDAVVDAVVRDSTSRQPVSLFQADLF
;
A
#
# COMPACT_ATOMS: atom_id res chain seq x y z
N MET A 1 24.26 -16.97 12.69
CA MET A 1 23.70 -18.32 12.59
C MET A 1 22.62 -18.30 11.52
N LYS A 2 22.91 -18.76 10.31
CA LYS A 2 21.90 -19.01 9.28
C LYS A 2 21.12 -20.25 9.72
N LYS A 3 19.82 -20.10 9.97
CA LYS A 3 18.93 -21.25 10.05
C LYS A 3 18.75 -21.76 8.63
N ASP A 4 19.15 -23.00 8.40
CA ASP A 4 18.73 -23.77 7.24
C ASP A 4 17.21 -23.91 7.29
N VAL A 5 16.53 -23.10 6.47
CA VAL A 5 15.10 -23.26 6.19
C VAL A 5 15.04 -24.33 5.11
N GLN A 6 14.62 -25.54 5.49
CA GLN A 6 14.09 -26.49 4.54
C GLN A 6 13.08 -25.77 3.65
N GLN A 7 13.18 -25.96 2.34
CA GLN A 7 12.26 -25.45 1.32
C GLN A 7 10.87 -26.04 1.52
N GLY A 8 10.09 -25.47 2.47
CA GLY A 8 8.65 -25.61 2.50
C GLY A 8 8.10 -24.41 1.70
N GLU A 9 7.23 -24.66 0.75
CA GLU A 9 6.51 -23.60 0.04
C GLU A 9 5.80 -22.71 1.08
N VAL A 10 6.00 -21.39 0.98
CA VAL A 10 5.31 -20.42 1.82
C VAL A 10 3.86 -20.39 1.37
N THR A 11 2.95 -21.03 2.10
CA THR A 11 1.54 -21.17 1.70
C THR A 11 0.76 -19.87 1.85
N GLY A 12 1.19 -18.93 2.69
CA GLY A 12 0.51 -17.65 2.93
C GLY A 12 -0.92 -17.82 3.48
N GLU A 13 -1.22 -18.95 4.12
CA GLU A 13 -2.54 -19.28 4.65
C GLU A 13 -2.94 -18.39 5.82
N VAL A 14 -4.15 -17.85 5.75
CA VAL A 14 -4.77 -17.02 6.80
C VAL A 14 -6.24 -17.41 6.92
N PHE A 15 -6.64 -17.94 8.08
CA PHE A 15 -8.02 -18.42 8.28
C PHE A 15 -8.96 -17.30 8.69
N THR A 16 -10.05 -17.14 7.94
CA THR A 16 -11.09 -16.13 8.21
C THR A 16 -12.04 -16.59 9.32
N ARG A 17 -12.38 -15.68 10.24
CA ARG A 17 -13.33 -15.99 11.32
C ARG A 17 -14.71 -16.33 10.78
N PRO A 18 -15.45 -17.29 11.41
CA PRO A 18 -16.76 -17.74 10.94
C PRO A 18 -17.80 -16.61 10.77
N GLU A 19 -17.82 -15.63 11.66
CA GLU A 19 -18.74 -14.50 11.59
C GLU A 19 -18.48 -13.60 10.37
N VAL A 20 -17.22 -13.45 9.98
CA VAL A 20 -16.82 -12.69 8.78
C VAL A 20 -17.22 -13.45 7.53
N VAL A 21 -16.99 -14.77 7.51
CA VAL A 21 -17.43 -15.66 6.41
C VAL A 21 -18.95 -15.56 6.23
N ALA A 22 -19.72 -15.70 7.33
CA ALA A 22 -21.17 -15.61 7.30
C ALA A 22 -21.66 -14.24 6.78
N TYR A 23 -21.00 -13.16 7.20
CA TYR A 23 -21.28 -11.82 6.68
C TYR A 23 -21.05 -11.74 5.16
N MET A 24 -19.91 -12.23 4.66
CA MET A 24 -19.56 -12.19 3.24
C MET A 24 -20.54 -13.02 2.40
N LEU A 25 -20.88 -14.25 2.81
CA LEU A 25 -21.85 -15.11 2.15
C LEU A 25 -23.23 -14.46 2.05
N ASN A 26 -23.71 -13.86 3.13
CA ASN A 26 -24.99 -13.15 3.15
C ASN A 26 -24.95 -11.90 2.26
N SER A 27 -23.82 -11.18 2.24
CA SER A 27 -23.66 -9.95 1.47
C SER A 27 -23.65 -10.22 -0.03
N VAL A 28 -23.00 -11.28 -0.52
CA VAL A 28 -23.04 -11.64 -1.93
C VAL A 28 -24.43 -12.09 -2.36
N ARG A 29 -25.15 -12.85 -1.53
CA ARG A 29 -26.55 -13.23 -1.81
C ARG A 29 -27.46 -12.00 -1.91
N HIS A 30 -27.31 -11.05 -1.01
CA HIS A 30 -28.08 -9.81 -1.01
C HIS A 30 -27.75 -8.93 -2.22
N CYS A 31 -26.48 -8.72 -2.51
CA CYS A 31 -26.01 -7.89 -3.64
C CYS A 31 -26.45 -8.46 -4.98
N GLY A 32 -26.29 -9.77 -5.18
CA GLY A 32 -26.72 -10.48 -6.39
C GLY A 32 -28.23 -10.75 -6.46
N LYS A 33 -28.97 -10.45 -5.36
CA LYS A 33 -30.39 -10.79 -5.22
C LYS A 33 -30.68 -12.28 -5.42
N PHE A 34 -29.72 -13.14 -5.05
CA PHE A 34 -29.86 -14.59 -5.18
C PHE A 34 -30.82 -15.14 -4.11
N LYS A 35 -31.97 -15.61 -4.55
CA LYS A 35 -32.99 -16.22 -3.69
C LYS A 35 -32.62 -17.64 -3.30
N SER A 36 -31.94 -18.35 -4.19
CA SER A 36 -31.50 -19.74 -4.03
C SER A 36 -30.04 -19.86 -4.46
N LEU A 37 -29.32 -20.81 -3.88
CA LEU A 37 -28.00 -21.26 -4.34
C LEU A 37 -28.08 -22.37 -5.38
N VAL A 38 -29.22 -23.06 -5.45
CA VAL A 38 -29.46 -24.11 -6.45
C VAL A 38 -29.51 -23.45 -7.84
N GLY A 39 -28.74 -24.00 -8.77
CA GLY A 39 -28.56 -23.46 -10.13
C GLY A 39 -27.49 -22.37 -10.27
N LEU A 40 -26.86 -21.93 -9.17
CA LEU A 40 -25.72 -21.03 -9.21
C LEU A 40 -24.40 -21.78 -9.32
N ARG A 41 -23.41 -21.13 -9.90
CA ARG A 41 -22.01 -21.58 -9.96
C ARG A 41 -21.16 -20.72 -9.04
N VAL A 42 -20.45 -21.36 -8.12
CA VAL A 42 -19.63 -20.68 -7.11
C VAL A 42 -18.16 -21.06 -7.30
N LEU A 43 -17.29 -20.09 -7.24
CA LEU A 43 -15.84 -20.26 -7.25
C LEU A 43 -15.23 -19.79 -5.94
N GLU A 44 -14.43 -20.66 -5.32
CA GLU A 44 -13.46 -20.29 -4.30
C GLU A 44 -12.05 -20.60 -4.77
N PRO A 45 -11.21 -19.58 -5.05
CA PRO A 45 -9.92 -19.76 -5.71
C PRO A 45 -8.78 -20.21 -4.78
N SER A 46 -8.99 -20.23 -3.45
CA SER A 46 -7.99 -20.61 -2.43
C SER A 46 -8.69 -21.12 -1.17
N CYS A 47 -9.26 -22.33 -1.29
CA CYS A 47 -10.24 -22.81 -0.32
C CYS A 47 -9.67 -23.26 1.04
N GLY A 48 -8.35 -23.48 1.14
CA GLY A 48 -7.73 -23.95 2.36
C GLY A 48 -8.42 -25.19 2.93
N ASP A 49 -8.68 -25.19 4.23
CA ASP A 49 -9.42 -26.23 4.93
C ASP A 49 -10.96 -26.12 4.80
N GLY A 50 -11.45 -25.11 4.04
CA GLY A 50 -12.87 -24.98 3.72
C GLY A 50 -13.63 -23.93 4.52
N ALA A 51 -12.99 -22.92 5.05
CA ALA A 51 -13.63 -21.86 5.82
C ALA A 51 -14.85 -21.23 5.13
N PHE A 52 -14.80 -21.06 3.79
CA PHE A 52 -15.95 -20.60 2.99
C PHE A 52 -16.75 -21.75 2.39
N VAL A 53 -16.07 -22.81 1.94
CA VAL A 53 -16.74 -23.96 1.27
C VAL A 53 -17.72 -24.66 2.17
N LEU A 54 -17.36 -24.94 3.44
CA LEU A 54 -18.22 -25.71 4.33
C LEU A 54 -19.55 -25.00 4.63
N PRO A 55 -19.58 -23.73 5.06
CA PRO A 55 -20.84 -23.00 5.24
C PRO A 55 -21.64 -22.83 3.94
N LEU A 56 -20.96 -22.69 2.80
CA LEU A 56 -21.60 -22.59 1.50
C LEU A 56 -22.32 -23.89 1.12
N VAL A 57 -21.66 -25.03 1.29
CA VAL A 57 -22.26 -26.36 1.06
C VAL A 57 -23.42 -26.62 2.01
N GLU A 58 -23.28 -26.27 3.29
CA GLU A 58 -24.38 -26.38 4.27
C GLU A 58 -25.60 -25.53 3.88
N ALA A 59 -25.37 -24.28 3.44
CA ALA A 59 -26.44 -23.42 2.95
C ALA A 59 -27.11 -24.00 1.70
N TRP A 60 -26.33 -24.55 0.74
CA TRP A 60 -26.87 -25.20 -0.45
C TRP A 60 -27.67 -26.47 -0.10
N LEU A 61 -27.17 -27.31 0.80
CA LEU A 61 -27.88 -28.53 1.27
C LEU A 61 -29.20 -28.20 1.97
N SER A 62 -29.25 -27.08 2.70
CA SER A 62 -30.51 -26.64 3.38
C SER A 62 -31.63 -26.35 2.38
N GLU A 63 -31.33 -26.06 1.14
CA GLU A 63 -32.26 -25.81 0.03
C GLU A 63 -32.74 -27.12 -0.65
N LYS A 64 -32.29 -28.29 -0.19
CA LYS A 64 -32.64 -29.63 -0.68
C LYS A 64 -32.42 -29.79 -2.20
N PRO A 65 -31.19 -29.61 -2.69
CA PRO A 65 -30.86 -29.73 -4.12
C PRO A 65 -31.12 -31.14 -4.63
N ASP A 66 -31.42 -31.24 -5.92
CA ASP A 66 -31.38 -32.51 -6.62
C ASP A 66 -29.91 -32.88 -6.91
N PHE A 67 -29.41 -33.90 -6.21
CA PHE A 67 -28.01 -34.33 -6.35
C PHE A 67 -27.67 -34.87 -7.74
N ASP A 68 -28.65 -35.42 -8.47
CA ASP A 68 -28.43 -36.02 -9.78
C ASP A 68 -28.55 -35.00 -10.92
N SER A 69 -28.87 -33.78 -10.61
CA SER A 69 -28.96 -32.70 -11.58
C SER A 69 -27.59 -32.24 -12.11
N VAL A 70 -27.55 -31.68 -13.33
CA VAL A 70 -26.38 -30.99 -13.89
C VAL A 70 -25.99 -29.78 -13.06
N ASP A 71 -26.95 -29.13 -12.43
CA ASP A 71 -26.72 -27.98 -11.54
C ASP A 71 -25.87 -28.39 -10.31
N ALA A 72 -26.11 -29.59 -9.77
CA ALA A 72 -25.29 -30.11 -8.68
C ALA A 72 -23.82 -30.29 -9.11
N ASP A 73 -23.53 -30.81 -10.29
CA ASP A 73 -22.16 -30.97 -10.80
C ASP A 73 -21.44 -29.62 -11.00
N SER A 74 -22.17 -28.60 -11.38
CA SER A 74 -21.63 -27.29 -11.71
C SER A 74 -21.63 -26.30 -10.52
N PHE A 75 -22.24 -26.67 -9.39
CA PHE A 75 -22.46 -25.79 -8.24
C PHE A 75 -21.17 -25.15 -7.70
N LEU A 76 -20.10 -25.92 -7.56
CA LEU A 76 -18.89 -25.45 -6.89
C LEU A 76 -17.63 -25.74 -7.72
N ARG A 77 -16.70 -24.80 -7.69
CA ARG A 77 -15.27 -25.01 -7.96
C ARG A 77 -14.48 -24.42 -6.82
N ALA A 78 -13.80 -25.26 -6.05
CA ALA A 78 -12.95 -24.87 -4.93
C ALA A 78 -11.51 -25.31 -5.23
N CYS A 79 -10.59 -24.36 -5.31
CA CYS A 79 -9.21 -24.58 -5.68
C CYS A 79 -8.30 -24.39 -4.47
N ASP A 80 -7.29 -25.23 -4.34
CA ASP A 80 -6.16 -25.01 -3.45
C ASP A 80 -4.89 -25.66 -4.01
N ILE A 81 -3.73 -25.06 -3.73
CA ILE A 81 -2.44 -25.61 -4.16
C ILE A 81 -2.02 -26.80 -3.29
N SER A 82 -2.49 -26.85 -2.04
CA SER A 82 -2.20 -27.90 -1.06
C SER A 82 -3.09 -29.13 -1.28
N SER A 83 -2.49 -30.24 -1.66
CA SER A 83 -3.20 -31.53 -1.74
C SER A 83 -3.74 -31.99 -0.37
N GLU A 84 -3.05 -31.63 0.72
CA GLU A 84 -3.48 -31.94 2.09
C GLU A 84 -4.78 -31.22 2.43
N ASN A 85 -4.87 -29.92 2.12
CA ASN A 85 -6.10 -29.14 2.33
C ASN A 85 -7.26 -29.69 1.52
N ILE A 86 -7.03 -29.99 0.24
CA ILE A 86 -8.05 -30.59 -0.64
C ILE A 86 -8.55 -31.93 -0.09
N GLU A 87 -7.67 -32.81 0.43
CA GLU A 87 -8.12 -34.09 1.01
C GLU A 87 -8.87 -33.92 2.33
N LYS A 88 -8.46 -33.00 3.20
CA LYS A 88 -9.22 -32.66 4.41
C LYS A 88 -10.63 -32.15 4.06
N LEU A 89 -10.68 -31.20 3.12
CA LEU A 89 -11.94 -30.63 2.64
C LEU A 89 -12.83 -31.69 1.99
N ARG A 90 -12.25 -32.57 1.18
CA ARG A 90 -12.93 -33.69 0.54
C ARG A 90 -13.63 -34.59 1.58
N GLY A 91 -12.96 -34.93 2.67
CA GLY A 91 -13.52 -35.69 3.78
C GLY A 91 -14.71 -34.99 4.41
N ALA A 92 -14.50 -33.73 4.81
CA ALA A 92 -15.51 -32.93 5.51
C ALA A 92 -16.78 -32.66 4.66
N VAL A 93 -16.64 -32.39 3.37
CA VAL A 93 -17.78 -32.18 2.46
C VAL A 93 -18.50 -33.49 2.18
N ARG A 94 -17.75 -34.61 2.02
CA ARG A 94 -18.36 -35.94 1.82
C ARG A 94 -19.28 -36.32 2.96
N GLU A 95 -18.86 -36.10 4.20
CA GLU A 95 -19.67 -36.39 5.38
C GLU A 95 -21.01 -35.60 5.36
N ARG A 96 -20.96 -34.32 4.99
CA ARG A 96 -22.17 -33.47 4.90
C ARG A 96 -23.11 -33.92 3.78
N LEU A 97 -22.57 -34.28 2.62
CA LEU A 97 -23.37 -34.79 1.50
C LEU A 97 -24.07 -36.12 1.89
N ILE A 98 -23.34 -37.04 2.53
CA ILE A 98 -23.92 -38.32 2.99
C ILE A 98 -24.97 -38.08 4.07
N ALA A 99 -24.71 -37.20 5.03
CA ALA A 99 -25.67 -36.82 6.06
C ALA A 99 -26.95 -36.21 5.47
N ALA A 100 -26.86 -35.52 4.34
CA ALA A 100 -28.00 -35.02 3.57
C ALA A 100 -28.64 -36.06 2.62
N SER A 101 -28.32 -37.35 2.81
CA SER A 101 -28.86 -38.48 2.02
C SER A 101 -28.36 -38.59 0.57
N CYS A 102 -27.26 -37.94 0.24
CA CYS A 102 -26.56 -38.16 -1.02
C CYS A 102 -25.88 -39.55 -1.03
N ALA A 103 -26.11 -40.35 -2.08
CA ALA A 103 -25.43 -41.64 -2.23
C ALA A 103 -23.90 -41.46 -2.26
N ARG A 104 -23.14 -42.32 -1.56
CA ARG A 104 -21.67 -42.21 -1.45
C ARG A 104 -20.97 -42.09 -2.82
N ALA A 105 -21.41 -42.88 -3.80
CA ALA A 105 -20.86 -42.85 -5.15
C ALA A 105 -21.08 -41.47 -5.81
N ARG A 106 -22.28 -40.90 -5.64
CA ARG A 106 -22.63 -39.58 -6.17
C ARG A 106 -21.89 -38.47 -5.45
N ALA A 107 -21.76 -38.54 -4.12
CA ALA A 107 -20.95 -37.62 -3.35
C ALA A 107 -19.50 -37.59 -3.83
N ASN A 108 -18.90 -38.76 -4.11
CA ASN A 108 -17.54 -38.83 -4.68
C ASN A 108 -17.45 -38.21 -6.09
N ALA A 109 -18.45 -38.38 -6.94
CA ALA A 109 -18.50 -37.79 -8.28
C ALA A 109 -18.61 -36.25 -8.19
N LEU A 110 -19.48 -35.72 -7.29
CA LEU A 110 -19.57 -34.27 -7.03
C LEU A 110 -18.23 -33.70 -6.57
N LEU A 111 -17.58 -34.35 -5.61
CA LEU A 111 -16.29 -33.91 -5.07
C LEU A 111 -15.16 -33.96 -6.12
N ALA A 112 -15.20 -34.92 -7.04
CA ALA A 112 -14.25 -34.95 -8.15
C ALA A 112 -14.44 -33.77 -9.13
N SER A 113 -15.68 -33.30 -9.29
CA SER A 113 -16.00 -32.12 -10.10
C SER A 113 -15.71 -30.80 -9.36
N TRP A 114 -15.97 -30.74 -8.06
CA TRP A 114 -15.92 -29.50 -7.28
C TRP A 114 -14.52 -29.10 -6.84
N LEU A 115 -13.67 -30.07 -6.45
CA LEU A 115 -12.38 -29.80 -5.81
C LEU A 115 -11.23 -29.89 -6.80
N VAL A 116 -10.47 -28.83 -6.93
CA VAL A 116 -9.34 -28.70 -7.85
C VAL A 116 -8.06 -28.49 -7.04
N CYS A 117 -7.15 -29.48 -7.11
CA CYS A 117 -5.81 -29.35 -6.55
C CYS A 117 -4.88 -28.72 -7.58
N GLY A 118 -4.32 -27.55 -7.29
CA GLY A 118 -3.35 -26.88 -8.15
C GLY A 118 -3.34 -25.38 -8.03
N ASP A 119 -2.43 -24.78 -8.80
CA ASP A 119 -2.25 -23.34 -8.83
C ASP A 119 -3.44 -22.67 -9.57
N PHE A 120 -4.31 -22.01 -8.83
CA PHE A 120 -5.48 -21.33 -9.39
C PHE A 120 -5.10 -20.38 -10.55
N LEU A 121 -3.98 -19.66 -10.43
CA LEU A 121 -3.59 -18.69 -11.45
C LEU A 121 -3.27 -19.36 -12.81
N LEU A 122 -2.84 -20.62 -12.80
CA LEU A 122 -2.49 -21.40 -13.99
C LEU A 122 -3.63 -22.31 -14.49
N GLN A 123 -4.66 -22.58 -13.66
CA GLN A 123 -5.79 -23.41 -14.05
C GLN A 123 -6.66 -22.74 -15.12
N GLU A 124 -7.20 -23.48 -16.06
CA GLU A 124 -8.17 -22.99 -17.05
C GLU A 124 -9.59 -23.33 -16.63
N PHE A 125 -10.47 -22.35 -16.71
CA PHE A 125 -11.90 -22.49 -16.47
C PHE A 125 -12.66 -22.06 -17.73
N LYS A 126 -13.53 -22.94 -18.23
CA LYS A 126 -14.40 -22.64 -19.39
C LYS A 126 -15.70 -21.97 -18.96
N GLU A 127 -16.13 -22.22 -17.74
CA GLU A 127 -17.34 -21.67 -17.14
C GLU A 127 -17.13 -20.29 -16.56
N ARG A 128 -18.24 -19.56 -16.40
CA ARG A 128 -18.34 -18.32 -15.62
C ARG A 128 -19.08 -18.60 -14.32
N PHE A 129 -18.81 -17.80 -13.30
CA PHE A 129 -19.33 -18.00 -11.96
C PHE A 129 -20.26 -16.87 -11.51
N ASP A 130 -21.36 -17.24 -10.86
CA ASP A 130 -22.34 -16.30 -10.33
C ASP A 130 -21.88 -15.74 -8.99
N ILE A 131 -21.09 -16.49 -8.24
CA ILE A 131 -20.44 -16.06 -7.02
C ILE A 131 -18.96 -16.43 -7.09
N VAL A 132 -18.10 -15.45 -6.84
CA VAL A 132 -16.67 -15.68 -6.56
C VAL A 132 -16.41 -15.15 -5.15
N ILE A 133 -15.97 -16.02 -4.24
CA ILE A 133 -15.80 -15.66 -2.84
C ILE A 133 -14.56 -16.34 -2.26
N GLY A 134 -13.85 -15.66 -1.36
CA GLY A 134 -12.71 -16.27 -0.68
C GLY A 134 -11.79 -15.26 -0.01
N ASN A 135 -10.68 -15.80 0.49
CA ASN A 135 -9.56 -15.08 1.07
C ASN A 135 -8.29 -15.50 0.31
N PRO A 136 -7.80 -14.73 -0.69
CA PRO A 136 -6.64 -15.11 -1.49
C PRO A 136 -5.36 -15.14 -0.63
N PRO A 137 -4.33 -15.91 -1.04
CA PRO A 137 -3.09 -16.08 -0.26
C PRO A 137 -2.31 -14.77 -0.10
N TYR A 138 -1.64 -14.62 1.07
CA TYR A 138 -0.83 -13.46 1.44
C TYR A 138 0.66 -13.73 1.20
N ILE A 139 1.07 -13.94 -0.06
CA ILE A 139 2.46 -14.17 -0.45
C ILE A 139 3.03 -12.90 -1.07
N ARG A 140 4.14 -12.42 -0.50
CA ARG A 140 4.85 -11.23 -1.00
C ARG A 140 5.57 -11.56 -2.30
N PHE A 141 5.77 -10.55 -3.13
CA PHE A 141 6.48 -10.69 -4.40
C PHE A 141 7.82 -11.43 -4.26
N ASP A 142 8.62 -11.11 -3.24
CA ASP A 142 9.94 -11.70 -3.03
C ASP A 142 9.91 -13.19 -2.64
N ASP A 143 8.77 -13.65 -2.11
CA ASP A 143 8.56 -15.03 -1.69
C ASP A 143 8.00 -15.89 -2.83
N ILE A 144 7.63 -15.30 -3.98
CA ILE A 144 7.16 -16.02 -5.17
C ILE A 144 8.38 -16.52 -5.97
N PRO A 145 8.47 -17.81 -6.31
CA PRO A 145 9.55 -18.33 -7.14
C PRO A 145 9.69 -17.57 -8.47
N SER A 146 10.93 -17.25 -8.88
CA SER A 146 11.19 -16.40 -10.05
C SER A 146 10.64 -16.96 -11.37
N ALA A 147 10.53 -18.28 -11.51
CA ALA A 147 9.87 -18.91 -12.65
C ALA A 147 8.38 -18.55 -12.70
N LYS A 148 7.67 -18.68 -11.58
CA LYS A 148 6.25 -18.32 -11.46
C LYS A 148 6.01 -16.82 -11.63
N GLN A 149 6.91 -15.97 -11.14
CA GLN A 149 6.82 -14.52 -11.40
C GLN A 149 6.79 -14.21 -12.91
N LYS A 150 7.60 -14.92 -13.72
CA LYS A 150 7.61 -14.74 -15.18
C LYS A 150 6.31 -15.21 -15.82
N GLU A 151 5.79 -16.36 -15.41
CA GLU A 151 4.53 -16.92 -15.91
C GLU A 151 3.36 -15.97 -15.59
N TYR A 152 3.24 -15.53 -14.35
CA TYR A 152 2.16 -14.63 -13.94
C TYR A 152 2.23 -13.28 -14.66
N ARG A 153 3.45 -12.73 -14.89
CA ARG A 153 3.63 -11.49 -15.67
C ARG A 153 3.21 -11.63 -17.13
N ALA A 154 3.35 -12.81 -17.72
CA ALA A 154 2.90 -13.08 -19.09
C ALA A 154 1.37 -13.18 -19.18
N MET A 155 0.69 -13.60 -18.10
CA MET A 155 -0.75 -13.88 -18.09
C MET A 155 -1.59 -12.73 -17.58
N PHE A 156 -1.09 -11.95 -16.62
CA PHE A 156 -1.87 -10.95 -15.88
C PHE A 156 -1.33 -9.53 -16.05
N SER A 157 -2.16 -8.65 -16.57
CA SER A 157 -1.83 -7.25 -16.80
C SER A 157 -1.63 -6.47 -15.49
N SER A 158 -2.26 -6.90 -14.42
CA SER A 158 -2.14 -6.30 -13.09
C SER A 158 -0.90 -6.76 -12.31
N PHE A 159 -0.23 -7.84 -12.74
CA PHE A 159 0.96 -8.35 -12.05
C PHE A 159 2.21 -7.57 -12.45
N THR A 160 2.28 -6.31 -12.01
CA THR A 160 3.35 -5.35 -12.33
C THR A 160 4.18 -4.99 -11.10
N GLU A 161 5.35 -4.39 -11.31
CA GLU A 161 6.27 -3.98 -10.23
C GLU A 161 6.59 -5.15 -9.28
N ARG A 162 6.47 -4.94 -7.98
CA ARG A 162 6.67 -5.93 -6.91
C ARG A 162 5.35 -6.17 -6.16
N CYS A 163 4.29 -6.45 -6.91
CA CYS A 163 2.97 -6.69 -6.31
C CYS A 163 2.86 -8.08 -5.70
N ASP A 164 2.09 -8.18 -4.62
CA ASP A 164 1.81 -9.45 -3.95
C ASP A 164 0.88 -10.33 -4.80
N ILE A 165 0.89 -11.64 -4.55
CA ILE A 165 0.18 -12.65 -5.37
C ILE A 165 -1.34 -12.46 -5.42
N TYR A 166 -1.94 -11.84 -4.41
CA TYR A 166 -3.40 -11.62 -4.38
C TYR A 166 -3.89 -10.72 -5.53
N VAL A 167 -3.03 -9.89 -6.10
CA VAL A 167 -3.39 -8.97 -7.21
C VAL A 167 -3.84 -9.74 -8.46
N PRO A 168 -3.08 -10.70 -9.01
CA PRO A 168 -3.57 -11.52 -10.12
C PRO A 168 -4.74 -12.44 -9.73
N PHE A 169 -4.90 -12.81 -8.44
CA PHE A 169 -6.12 -13.50 -7.98
C PHE A 169 -7.36 -12.64 -8.20
N PHE A 170 -7.31 -11.33 -7.91
CA PHE A 170 -8.40 -10.41 -8.23
C PHE A 170 -8.68 -10.37 -9.74
N GLU A 171 -7.64 -10.13 -10.56
CA GLU A 171 -7.81 -10.01 -12.02
C GLU A 171 -8.46 -11.26 -12.61
N LYS A 172 -7.95 -12.46 -12.28
CA LYS A 172 -8.48 -13.72 -12.78
C LYS A 172 -9.89 -13.99 -12.28
N SER A 173 -10.15 -13.80 -11.00
CA SER A 173 -11.45 -14.03 -10.39
C SER A 173 -12.53 -13.11 -10.98
N LEU A 174 -12.22 -11.83 -11.15
CA LEU A 174 -13.12 -10.88 -11.81
C LEU A 174 -13.37 -11.25 -13.28
N ALA A 175 -12.33 -11.71 -13.99
CA ALA A 175 -12.48 -12.15 -15.37
C ALA A 175 -13.34 -13.41 -15.52
N LEU A 176 -13.47 -14.24 -14.49
CA LEU A 176 -14.32 -15.44 -14.45
C LEU A 176 -15.76 -15.16 -13.99
N LEU A 177 -16.07 -13.92 -13.58
CA LEU A 177 -17.40 -13.56 -13.12
C LEU A 177 -18.43 -13.58 -14.27
N SER A 178 -19.64 -14.10 -14.03
CA SER A 178 -20.74 -14.00 -14.97
C SER A 178 -21.29 -12.57 -15.00
N ASP A 179 -22.06 -12.19 -16.04
CA ASP A 179 -22.60 -10.83 -16.21
C ASP A 179 -23.46 -10.35 -15.03
N LYS A 180 -24.09 -11.27 -14.31
CA LYS A 180 -24.90 -11.00 -13.11
C LYS A 180 -24.19 -11.43 -11.82
N GLY A 181 -22.96 -11.87 -11.95
CA GLY A 181 -22.18 -12.42 -10.85
C GLY A 181 -21.77 -11.36 -9.84
N VAL A 182 -21.46 -11.84 -8.63
CA VAL A 182 -20.96 -11.04 -7.51
C VAL A 182 -19.67 -11.64 -7.00
N PHE A 183 -18.65 -10.81 -6.95
CA PHE A 183 -17.35 -11.12 -6.38
C PHE A 183 -17.26 -10.58 -4.96
N SER A 184 -16.69 -11.35 -4.03
CA SER A 184 -16.34 -10.89 -2.69
C SER A 184 -15.05 -11.53 -2.19
N PHE A 185 -14.05 -10.72 -1.94
CA PHE A 185 -12.83 -11.12 -1.25
C PHE A 185 -12.67 -10.37 0.07
N ILE A 186 -12.10 -11.05 1.07
CA ILE A 186 -11.42 -10.39 2.17
C ILE A 186 -9.92 -10.45 1.89
N CYS A 187 -9.27 -9.30 1.80
CA CYS A 187 -7.85 -9.22 1.45
C CYS A 187 -7.22 -7.93 1.96
N THR A 188 -5.88 -7.85 1.91
CA THR A 188 -5.19 -6.61 2.25
C THR A 188 -5.63 -5.43 1.37
N ASN A 189 -5.72 -4.22 1.97
CA ASN A 189 -6.09 -3.00 1.26
C ASN A 189 -4.90 -2.30 0.55
N ARG A 190 -3.69 -2.88 0.56
CA ARG A 190 -2.48 -2.23 0.04
C ARG A 190 -2.58 -1.79 -1.42
N PHE A 191 -3.22 -2.60 -2.30
CA PHE A 191 -3.36 -2.24 -3.71
C PHE A 191 -4.20 -0.97 -3.92
N THR A 192 -5.04 -0.60 -2.96
CA THR A 192 -5.91 0.59 -3.08
C THR A 192 -5.12 1.89 -3.11
N LYS A 193 -3.93 1.92 -2.50
CA LYS A 193 -3.07 3.12 -2.40
C LYS A 193 -1.72 2.97 -3.09
N SER A 194 -1.16 1.75 -3.19
CA SER A 194 0.19 1.51 -3.72
C SER A 194 0.33 1.75 -5.22
N SER A 195 1.57 1.98 -5.68
CA SER A 195 1.90 2.13 -7.10
C SER A 195 1.62 0.85 -7.88
N TYR A 196 1.96 -0.32 -7.34
CA TYR A 196 1.72 -1.61 -7.98
C TYR A 196 0.23 -1.93 -8.17
N GLY A 197 -0.66 -1.30 -7.38
CA GLY A 197 -2.11 -1.46 -7.48
C GLY A 197 -2.78 -0.72 -8.65
N LYS A 198 -2.06 0.14 -9.38
CA LYS A 198 -2.61 1.00 -10.44
C LYS A 198 -3.40 0.23 -11.49
N GLN A 199 -2.82 -0.86 -12.01
CA GLN A 199 -3.46 -1.62 -13.08
C GLN A 199 -4.73 -2.34 -12.59
N LEU A 200 -4.71 -2.88 -11.37
CA LEU A 200 -5.91 -3.50 -10.77
C LEU A 200 -7.00 -2.46 -10.51
N ARG A 201 -6.65 -1.28 -9.96
CA ARG A 201 -7.64 -0.20 -9.75
C ARG A 201 -8.26 0.25 -11.07
N ARG A 202 -7.44 0.42 -12.13
CA ARG A 202 -7.91 0.74 -13.48
C ARG A 202 -8.85 -0.33 -14.02
N LEU A 203 -8.46 -1.61 -13.92
CA LEU A 203 -9.30 -2.73 -14.35
C LEU A 203 -10.67 -2.70 -13.66
N ILE A 204 -10.69 -2.51 -12.34
CA ILE A 204 -11.94 -2.43 -11.56
C ILE A 204 -12.76 -1.21 -12.00
N ALA A 205 -12.16 -0.03 -12.07
CA ALA A 205 -12.86 1.21 -12.45
C ALA A 205 -13.45 1.17 -13.86
N ASP A 206 -12.74 0.54 -14.81
CA ASP A 206 -13.15 0.53 -16.22
C ASP A 206 -14.20 -0.53 -16.54
N ARG A 207 -14.20 -1.67 -15.85
CA ARG A 207 -15.02 -2.84 -16.22
C ARG A 207 -16.06 -3.25 -15.18
N TYR A 208 -15.87 -2.87 -13.91
CA TYR A 208 -16.66 -3.37 -12.79
C TYR A 208 -17.19 -2.22 -11.93
N HIS A 209 -18.04 -2.56 -10.99
CA HIS A 209 -18.58 -1.65 -9.98
C HIS A 209 -18.25 -2.17 -8.58
N VAL A 210 -17.69 -1.32 -7.73
CA VAL A 210 -17.49 -1.60 -6.32
C VAL A 210 -18.81 -1.34 -5.59
N ALA A 211 -19.55 -2.39 -5.28
CA ALA A 211 -20.82 -2.27 -4.58
C ALA A 211 -20.62 -1.95 -3.09
N LEU A 212 -19.58 -2.54 -2.48
CA LEU A 212 -19.20 -2.30 -1.08
C LEU A 212 -17.69 -2.38 -0.91
N TYR A 213 -17.13 -1.44 -0.15
CA TYR A 213 -15.76 -1.47 0.34
C TYR A 213 -15.76 -1.23 1.86
N LEU A 214 -15.41 -2.25 2.64
CA LEU A 214 -15.25 -2.14 4.09
C LEU A 214 -13.76 -2.22 4.44
N ASN A 215 -13.21 -1.10 4.87
CA ASN A 215 -11.86 -1.06 5.43
C ASN A 215 -11.90 -1.61 6.87
N MET A 216 -11.12 -2.65 7.13
CA MET A 216 -11.05 -3.37 8.40
C MET A 216 -9.66 -3.31 9.03
N GLU A 217 -8.84 -2.32 8.65
CA GLU A 217 -7.43 -2.25 9.06
C GLU A 217 -7.20 -2.16 10.58
N HIS A 218 -8.23 -1.77 11.33
CA HIS A 218 -8.21 -1.68 12.80
C HIS A 218 -8.86 -2.87 13.49
N THR A 219 -9.19 -3.93 12.73
CA THR A 219 -9.90 -5.10 13.25
C THR A 219 -9.05 -6.38 13.14
N GLN A 220 -9.53 -7.47 13.77
CA GLN A 220 -8.94 -8.80 13.69
C GLN A 220 -9.95 -9.79 13.06
N PRO A 221 -10.11 -9.79 11.72
CA PRO A 221 -11.09 -10.65 11.05
C PRO A 221 -10.58 -12.09 10.85
N PHE A 222 -9.35 -12.38 11.24
CA PHE A 222 -8.71 -13.69 11.10
C PHE A 222 -8.55 -14.40 12.43
N VAL A 223 -8.46 -15.72 12.38
CA VAL A 223 -8.22 -16.57 13.56
C VAL A 223 -6.81 -16.33 14.10
N GLN A 224 -5.82 -16.23 13.20
CA GLN A 224 -4.44 -15.92 13.55
C GLN A 224 -4.22 -14.39 13.60
N GLU A 225 -3.27 -13.97 14.43
CA GLU A 225 -2.81 -12.59 14.40
C GLU A 225 -1.92 -12.36 13.18
N VAL A 226 -2.40 -11.57 12.22
CA VAL A 226 -1.66 -11.24 10.98
C VAL A 226 -1.38 -9.77 10.91
N SER A 227 -0.17 -9.39 10.48
CA SER A 227 0.19 -8.01 10.17
C SER A 227 -0.33 -7.63 8.77
N ALA A 228 -1.66 -7.75 8.57
CA ALA A 228 -2.34 -7.35 7.34
C ALA A 228 -3.27 -6.16 7.64
N TYR A 229 -3.58 -5.41 6.61
CA TYR A 229 -4.58 -4.34 6.63
C TYR A 229 -5.81 -4.84 5.86
N PRO A 230 -6.67 -5.64 6.48
CA PRO A 230 -7.75 -6.31 5.78
C PRO A 230 -8.82 -5.34 5.30
N ALA A 231 -9.46 -5.69 4.19
CA ALA A 231 -10.69 -5.07 3.73
C ALA A 231 -11.58 -6.10 3.03
N ILE A 232 -12.89 -5.91 3.10
CA ILE A 232 -13.87 -6.69 2.34
C ILE A 232 -14.26 -5.88 1.10
N TYR A 233 -14.21 -6.54 -0.03
CA TYR A 233 -14.62 -6.02 -1.33
C TYR A 233 -15.84 -6.78 -1.81
N ILE A 234 -16.89 -6.07 -2.25
CA ILE A 234 -17.98 -6.65 -3.02
C ILE A 234 -18.02 -5.91 -4.36
N ILE A 235 -17.86 -6.66 -5.43
CA ILE A 235 -17.73 -6.12 -6.79
C ILE A 235 -18.71 -6.85 -7.70
N ASP A 236 -19.40 -6.09 -8.58
CA ASP A 236 -20.30 -6.59 -9.59
C ASP A 236 -20.12 -5.84 -10.94
N HIS A 237 -20.98 -6.10 -11.91
CA HIS A 237 -20.99 -5.41 -13.20
C HIS A 237 -21.93 -4.20 -13.25
N ASN A 238 -22.64 -3.88 -12.16
CA ASN A 238 -23.71 -2.88 -12.19
C ASN A 238 -23.22 -1.45 -11.95
N ARG A 239 -22.62 -0.85 -12.97
CA ARG A 239 -21.98 0.48 -12.93
C ARG A 239 -22.95 1.66 -12.64
N ASN A 240 -24.24 1.43 -12.69
CA ASN A 240 -25.25 2.48 -12.46
C ASN A 240 -25.68 2.60 -11.00
N ARG A 241 -25.04 1.88 -10.09
CA ARG A 241 -25.31 1.91 -8.65
C ARG A 241 -24.31 2.76 -7.89
N VAL A 242 -24.73 3.16 -6.69
CA VAL A 242 -23.85 3.82 -5.74
C VAL A 242 -22.93 2.79 -5.06
N THR A 243 -21.73 3.23 -4.68
CA THR A 243 -20.82 2.46 -3.83
C THR A 243 -21.06 2.80 -2.38
N TYR A 244 -21.17 1.78 -1.54
CA TYR A 244 -21.16 1.94 -0.08
C TYR A 244 -19.75 1.71 0.45
N SER A 245 -19.32 2.52 1.42
CA SER A 245 -17.99 2.39 2.00
C SER A 245 -17.98 2.79 3.47
N ALA A 246 -17.16 2.12 4.27
CA ALA A 246 -16.89 2.50 5.66
C ALA A 246 -15.51 1.99 6.11
N THR A 247 -14.97 2.62 7.16
CA THR A 247 -13.93 2.03 8.01
C THR A 247 -14.60 1.52 9.27
N ILE A 248 -14.40 0.25 9.61
CA ILE A 248 -14.94 -0.36 10.83
C ILE A 248 -13.81 -0.69 11.80
N ASN A 249 -14.05 -0.43 13.08
CA ASN A 249 -13.07 -0.60 14.16
C ASN A 249 -13.33 -1.88 14.98
N ASP A 250 -14.41 -2.58 14.68
CA ASP A 250 -14.79 -3.85 15.30
C ASP A 250 -15.33 -4.80 14.22
N ALA A 251 -14.78 -6.01 14.15
CA ALA A 251 -15.20 -7.08 13.24
C ALA A 251 -16.21 -8.04 13.91
N GLY A 252 -16.72 -7.69 15.10
CA GLY A 252 -17.68 -8.53 15.82
C GLY A 252 -19.02 -8.68 15.09
N ILE A 253 -19.72 -9.76 15.39
CA ILE A 253 -21.03 -10.11 14.81
C ILE A 253 -22.03 -8.94 14.87
N PRO A 254 -22.16 -8.17 15.99
CA PRO A 254 -23.11 -7.06 16.04
C PRO A 254 -22.83 -6.00 14.99
N THR A 255 -21.56 -5.59 14.82
CA THR A 255 -21.17 -4.55 13.86
C THR A 255 -21.43 -5.01 12.43
N LEU A 256 -20.98 -6.22 12.05
CA LEU A 256 -21.20 -6.78 10.71
C LEU A 256 -22.69 -6.98 10.41
N ASN A 257 -23.50 -7.42 11.38
CA ASN A 257 -24.95 -7.55 11.21
C ASN A 257 -25.63 -6.19 11.01
N ARG A 258 -25.21 -5.14 11.70
CA ARG A 258 -25.72 -3.77 11.50
C ARG A 258 -25.43 -3.27 10.07
N VAL A 259 -24.25 -3.52 9.54
CA VAL A 259 -23.90 -3.22 8.13
C VAL A 259 -24.85 -3.96 7.19
N ARG A 260 -25.07 -5.27 7.41
CA ARG A 260 -25.96 -6.11 6.60
C ARG A 260 -27.41 -5.63 6.58
N MET A 261 -27.93 -5.24 7.72
CA MET A 261 -29.34 -4.80 7.86
C MET A 261 -29.57 -3.38 7.36
N GLY A 262 -28.53 -2.70 6.89
CA GLY A 262 -28.62 -1.30 6.48
C GLY A 262 -28.87 -0.34 7.64
N GLN A 263 -28.73 -0.81 8.89
CA GLN A 263 -28.87 0.00 10.11
C GLN A 263 -27.68 0.96 10.28
N LEU A 264 -26.56 0.66 9.61
CA LEU A 264 -25.40 1.56 9.50
C LEU A 264 -25.49 2.51 8.31
N LYS A 265 -26.66 2.73 7.69
CA LYS A 265 -26.77 3.71 6.59
C LYS A 265 -26.28 5.10 6.97
N SER A 266 -26.38 5.48 8.24
CA SER A 266 -25.82 6.72 8.77
C SER A 266 -24.29 6.69 8.96
N GLU A 267 -23.68 5.50 9.00
CA GLU A 267 -22.25 5.27 9.18
C GLU A 267 -21.55 4.84 7.87
N LEU A 268 -22.34 4.50 6.84
CA LEU A 268 -21.85 4.18 5.51
C LEU A 268 -21.82 5.44 4.66
N SER A 269 -20.64 5.78 4.19
CA SER A 269 -20.50 6.78 3.13
C SER A 269 -21.03 6.23 1.81
N VAL A 270 -21.74 7.10 1.08
CA VAL A 270 -22.36 6.76 -0.20
C VAL A 270 -21.68 7.54 -1.30
N PHE A 271 -20.95 6.85 -2.15
CA PHE A 271 -20.32 7.42 -3.31
C PHE A 271 -21.24 7.26 -4.54
N LYS A 272 -21.68 8.36 -5.11
CA LYS A 272 -22.40 8.35 -6.42
C LYS A 272 -21.49 7.84 -7.53
N GLN A 273 -20.20 8.11 -7.40
CA GLN A 273 -19.18 7.62 -8.31
C GLN A 273 -17.93 7.24 -7.51
N TRP A 274 -17.51 5.99 -7.63
CA TRP A 274 -16.27 5.51 -7.03
C TRP A 274 -15.04 6.14 -7.72
N TYR A 275 -13.85 5.80 -7.28
CA TYR A 275 -12.61 6.31 -7.87
C TYR A 275 -12.48 5.91 -9.33
N LYS A 276 -11.96 6.81 -10.17
CA LYS A 276 -11.80 6.61 -11.61
C LYS A 276 -10.39 6.13 -11.97
N GLY A 277 -10.30 5.32 -13.01
CA GLY A 277 -9.02 4.87 -13.59
C GLY A 277 -8.13 4.24 -12.54
N ASP A 278 -6.87 4.64 -12.50
CA ASP A 278 -5.86 4.14 -11.55
C ASP A 278 -5.71 4.98 -10.27
N SER A 279 -6.62 5.93 -10.04
CA SER A 279 -6.59 6.80 -8.87
C SER A 279 -6.56 6.01 -7.56
N PRO A 280 -5.72 6.38 -6.57
CA PRO A 280 -5.75 5.75 -5.25
C PRO A 280 -7.11 5.92 -4.56
N TRP A 281 -7.55 4.91 -3.83
CA TRP A 281 -8.75 4.98 -2.99
C TRP A 281 -8.35 5.58 -1.64
N ILE A 282 -8.33 6.90 -1.57
CA ILE A 282 -7.72 7.64 -0.46
C ILE A 282 -8.54 7.62 0.82
N SER A 283 -9.86 7.55 0.72
CA SER A 283 -10.76 7.54 1.87
C SER A 283 -11.98 6.66 1.64
N THR A 284 -12.54 6.14 2.72
CA THR A 284 -13.84 5.48 2.79
C THR A 284 -14.96 6.49 3.04
N ASP A 285 -14.64 7.75 3.32
CA ASP A 285 -15.57 8.85 3.54
C ASP A 285 -15.70 9.74 2.31
N CYS A 286 -16.94 9.97 1.88
CA CYS A 286 -17.24 10.76 0.69
C CYS A 286 -16.88 12.24 0.88
N GLN A 287 -17.09 12.80 2.06
CA GLN A 287 -16.80 14.20 2.36
C GLN A 287 -15.29 14.45 2.39
N GLU A 288 -14.52 13.54 3.02
CA GLU A 288 -13.06 13.61 3.00
C GLU A 288 -12.51 13.54 1.57
N ARG A 289 -13.08 12.66 0.73
CA ARG A 289 -12.70 12.60 -0.68
C ARG A 289 -13.01 13.89 -1.43
N GLU A 290 -14.21 14.45 -1.23
CA GLU A 290 -14.61 15.71 -1.87
C GLU A 290 -13.69 16.86 -1.44
N ALA A 291 -13.30 16.90 -0.16
CA ALA A 291 -12.32 17.86 0.36
C ALA A 291 -10.94 17.68 -0.31
N ALA A 292 -10.45 16.44 -0.40
CA ALA A 292 -9.18 16.16 -1.07
C ALA A 292 -9.22 16.52 -2.56
N ASP A 293 -10.30 16.19 -3.27
CA ASP A 293 -10.50 16.55 -4.68
C ASP A 293 -10.56 18.09 -4.87
N LYS A 294 -11.14 18.82 -3.92
CA LYS A 294 -11.17 20.29 -3.92
C LYS A 294 -9.76 20.84 -3.76
N ILE A 295 -8.99 20.36 -2.79
CA ILE A 295 -7.60 20.77 -2.56
C ILE A 295 -6.77 20.52 -3.83
N ALA A 296 -6.87 19.33 -4.44
CA ALA A 296 -6.11 18.97 -5.63
C ALA A 296 -6.45 19.81 -6.87
N ARG A 297 -7.71 20.29 -6.98
CA ARG A 297 -8.13 21.22 -8.04
C ARG A 297 -7.70 22.66 -7.77
N THR A 298 -7.62 23.05 -6.50
CA THR A 298 -7.33 24.42 -6.09
C THR A 298 -5.84 24.71 -6.09
N PHE A 299 -5.01 23.78 -5.65
CA PHE A 299 -3.59 24.02 -5.45
C PHE A 299 -2.70 23.13 -6.33
N PRO A 300 -1.55 23.63 -6.80
CA PRO A 300 -0.55 22.82 -7.47
C PRO A 300 0.07 21.82 -6.50
N THR A 301 0.68 20.77 -7.05
CA THR A 301 1.53 19.90 -6.24
C THR A 301 2.77 20.65 -5.73
N ILE A 302 3.36 20.19 -4.63
CA ILE A 302 4.51 20.85 -3.99
C ILE A 302 5.65 21.13 -4.97
N THR A 303 5.98 20.20 -5.87
CA THR A 303 7.02 20.37 -6.88
C THR A 303 6.68 21.40 -7.96
N LYS A 304 5.41 21.71 -8.13
CA LYS A 304 4.89 22.73 -9.06
C LYS A 304 4.51 24.03 -8.36
N SER A 305 4.57 24.07 -7.03
CA SER A 305 4.17 25.25 -6.24
C SER A 305 5.16 26.41 -6.35
N ALA A 306 6.42 26.10 -6.69
CA ALA A 306 7.46 27.09 -7.02
C ALA A 306 8.55 26.46 -7.86
N GLU A 307 9.20 27.28 -8.71
CA GLU A 307 10.32 26.87 -9.53
C GLU A 307 11.50 26.36 -8.69
N GLY A 308 12.12 25.24 -9.14
CA GLY A 308 13.28 24.66 -8.49
C GLY A 308 12.98 23.98 -7.15
N THR A 309 11.71 23.60 -6.91
CA THR A 309 11.36 22.78 -5.75
C THR A 309 11.60 21.31 -6.06
N GLU A 310 12.53 20.70 -5.36
CA GLU A 310 12.97 19.31 -5.56
C GLU A 310 12.78 18.49 -4.30
N ILE A 311 12.44 17.21 -4.47
CA ILE A 311 12.24 16.25 -3.40
C ILE A 311 13.07 15.00 -3.69
N GLY A 312 13.82 14.55 -2.70
CA GLY A 312 14.60 13.33 -2.79
C GLY A 312 14.70 12.59 -1.47
N ILE A 313 15.39 11.47 -1.50
CA ILE A 313 15.72 10.66 -0.34
C ILE A 313 17.21 10.81 -0.02
N GLY A 314 17.59 10.64 1.22
CA GLY A 314 18.98 10.62 1.64
C GLY A 314 19.73 9.38 1.14
N VAL A 315 21.00 9.28 1.48
CA VAL A 315 21.91 8.26 0.96
C VAL A 315 21.71 6.91 1.64
N ALA A 316 21.59 5.85 0.84
CA ALA A 316 21.79 4.48 1.27
C ALA A 316 23.25 4.08 1.01
N SER A 317 23.98 3.70 2.05
CA SER A 317 25.38 3.28 1.92
C SER A 317 25.52 1.87 1.32
N GLY A 318 24.54 1.00 1.61
CA GLY A 318 24.60 -0.43 1.29
C GLY A 318 25.57 -1.24 2.15
N ALA A 319 26.14 -0.62 3.21
CA ALA A 319 26.92 -1.23 4.27
C ALA A 319 27.10 -0.23 5.42
N ASP A 320 26.00 0.09 6.11
CA ASP A 320 25.96 1.12 7.14
C ASP A 320 26.99 0.89 8.26
N ASP A 321 27.23 -0.36 8.63
CA ASP A 321 28.24 -0.74 9.60
C ASP A 321 29.68 -0.40 9.19
N ILE A 322 29.95 -0.13 7.90
CA ILE A 322 31.26 0.30 7.39
C ILE A 322 31.29 1.81 7.16
N TYR A 323 30.24 2.36 6.57
CA TYR A 323 30.25 3.78 6.15
C TYR A 323 29.82 4.75 7.25
N ILE A 324 28.99 4.31 8.19
CA ILE A 324 28.45 5.19 9.23
C ILE A 324 29.31 5.07 10.49
N ASN A 325 29.76 6.22 11.00
CA ASN A 325 30.59 6.31 12.20
C ASN A 325 31.95 5.57 12.10
N ALA A 326 32.52 5.47 10.90
CA ALA A 326 33.85 4.88 10.67
C ALA A 326 34.92 5.50 11.57
N GLN A 327 34.83 6.81 11.88
CA GLN A 327 35.74 7.54 12.77
C GLN A 327 35.70 7.04 14.22
N ARG A 328 34.68 6.30 14.65
CA ARG A 328 34.59 5.72 16.01
C ARG A 328 35.47 4.47 16.17
N VAL A 329 35.85 3.82 15.06
CA VAL A 329 36.60 2.55 15.07
C VAL A 329 37.97 2.67 14.38
N ALA A 330 38.19 3.73 13.61
CA ALA A 330 39.45 3.99 12.90
C ALA A 330 39.70 5.49 12.76
N SER A 331 40.97 5.87 12.64
CA SER A 331 41.33 7.23 12.25
C SER A 331 41.00 7.43 10.76
N ILE A 332 40.22 8.46 10.46
CA ILE A 332 39.79 8.82 9.10
C ILE A 332 40.10 10.32 8.90
N GLU A 333 40.49 10.71 7.72
CA GLU A 333 40.69 12.12 7.39
C GLU A 333 39.34 12.88 7.55
N PRO A 334 39.29 14.00 8.30
CA PRO A 334 38.06 14.75 8.55
C PRO A 334 37.35 15.20 7.26
N SER A 335 38.12 15.48 6.19
CA SER A 335 37.55 15.84 4.88
C SER A 335 36.80 14.69 4.19
N CYS A 336 37.00 13.45 4.61
CA CYS A 336 36.25 12.29 4.12
C CYS A 336 34.96 12.05 4.88
N LEU A 337 34.66 12.83 5.93
CA LEU A 337 33.53 12.63 6.80
C LEU A 337 32.46 13.71 6.56
N LEU A 338 31.22 13.30 6.28
CA LEU A 338 30.06 14.18 6.17
C LEU A 338 29.16 14.03 7.39
N PRO A 339 28.76 15.14 8.06
CA PRO A 339 27.76 15.08 9.11
C PRO A 339 26.45 14.48 8.57
N LEU A 340 26.01 13.36 9.16
CA LEU A 340 24.86 12.59 8.69
C LEU A 340 23.71 12.74 9.67
N VAL A 341 22.52 13.10 9.18
CA VAL A 341 21.28 13.15 9.97
C VAL A 341 20.37 11.98 9.58
N ALA A 342 19.92 11.23 10.58
CA ALA A 342 18.95 10.16 10.47
C ALA A 342 17.61 10.56 11.11
N SER A 343 16.59 9.70 10.97
CA SER A 343 15.24 9.99 11.48
C SER A 343 15.20 10.27 12.98
N GLU A 344 16.03 9.60 13.74
CA GLU A 344 16.14 9.74 15.18
C GLU A 344 16.80 11.05 15.65
N ASP A 345 17.40 11.80 14.75
CA ASP A 345 18.00 13.10 15.06
C ASP A 345 16.99 14.26 14.87
N ILE A 346 15.77 13.98 14.35
CA ILE A 346 14.77 15.00 14.03
C ILE A 346 13.58 14.86 14.98
N HIS A 347 13.39 15.86 15.85
CA HIS A 347 12.33 15.89 16.83
C HIS A 347 11.75 17.29 16.95
N ASP A 348 10.44 17.39 17.04
CA ASP A 348 9.68 18.63 17.28
C ASP A 348 10.10 19.81 16.39
N GLY A 349 10.39 19.51 15.12
CA GLY A 349 10.81 20.49 14.13
C GLY A 349 12.25 20.97 14.26
N ARG A 350 13.09 20.27 15.03
CA ARG A 350 14.50 20.59 15.25
C ARG A 350 15.40 19.42 14.93
N ILE A 351 16.68 19.72 14.65
CA ILE A 351 17.74 18.73 14.45
C ILE A 351 18.55 18.66 15.74
N SER A 352 18.57 17.50 16.39
CA SER A 352 19.42 17.16 17.51
C SER A 352 20.46 16.14 17.03
N TRP A 353 21.49 16.63 16.39
CA TRP A 353 22.48 15.79 15.74
C TRP A 353 23.37 15.04 16.75
N ASP A 354 23.45 13.71 16.64
CA ASP A 354 24.23 12.79 17.50
C ASP A 354 25.66 12.54 16.96
N GLU A 355 26.34 13.57 16.45
CA GLU A 355 27.72 13.48 15.91
C GLU A 355 27.94 12.26 14.98
N ARG A 356 26.93 11.89 14.23
CA ARG A 356 26.99 10.80 13.27
C ARG A 356 27.61 11.28 11.96
N TYR A 357 28.55 10.51 11.43
CA TYR A 357 29.24 10.83 10.18
C TYR A 357 29.08 9.71 9.16
N LEU A 358 28.98 10.10 7.90
CA LEU A 358 29.10 9.22 6.74
C LEU A 358 30.53 9.34 6.17
N LEU A 359 31.22 8.22 6.00
CA LEU A 359 32.46 8.16 5.23
C LEU A 359 32.12 8.34 3.74
N ASN A 360 32.48 9.50 3.18
CA ASN A 360 32.16 9.86 1.80
C ASN A 360 33.25 9.39 0.84
N PRO A 361 32.95 8.44 -0.06
CA PRO A 361 33.91 7.93 -1.04
C PRO A 361 34.00 8.77 -2.30
N TYR A 362 33.25 9.88 -2.44
CA TYR A 362 33.21 10.71 -3.66
C TYR A 362 34.07 11.97 -3.53
N ASP A 363 34.49 12.49 -4.66
CA ASP A 363 35.27 13.75 -4.72
C ASP A 363 34.41 14.95 -4.27
N ASP A 364 35.06 15.93 -3.63
CA ASP A 364 34.37 17.09 -3.07
C ASP A 364 33.96 18.14 -4.12
N ASN A 365 34.54 18.10 -5.30
CA ASN A 365 34.27 19.04 -6.36
C ASN A 365 33.47 18.43 -7.51
N ASP A 366 33.57 17.10 -7.68
CA ASP A 366 32.81 16.34 -8.68
C ASP A 366 32.28 15.03 -8.08
N ASP A 367 31.07 15.05 -7.61
CA ASP A 367 30.42 13.87 -7.00
C ASP A 367 30.09 12.75 -8.00
N THR A 368 30.45 12.92 -9.28
CA THR A 368 30.42 11.85 -10.28
C THR A 368 31.69 11.00 -10.25
N GLN A 369 32.77 11.51 -9.64
CA GLN A 369 34.05 10.85 -9.51
C GLN A 369 34.23 10.27 -8.10
N MET A 370 34.93 9.16 -8.05
CA MET A 370 35.38 8.61 -6.77
C MET A 370 36.58 9.41 -6.25
N ARG A 371 36.66 9.54 -4.92
CA ARG A 371 37.79 10.16 -4.25
C ARG A 371 39.10 9.39 -4.57
N ASP A 372 40.15 10.11 -4.93
CA ASP A 372 41.49 9.53 -5.11
C ASP A 372 42.06 9.11 -3.75
N LEU A 373 41.95 7.84 -3.41
CA LEU A 373 42.38 7.29 -2.12
C LEU A 373 43.88 7.43 -1.87
N ALA A 374 44.72 7.68 -2.91
CA ALA A 374 46.15 7.96 -2.70
C ALA A 374 46.40 9.24 -1.89
N ARG A 375 45.43 10.16 -1.89
CA ARG A 375 45.46 11.40 -1.09
C ARG A 375 44.90 11.25 0.32
N TYR A 376 44.29 10.11 0.63
CA TYR A 376 43.57 9.86 1.88
C TYR A 376 43.98 8.50 2.45
N PRO A 377 45.23 8.37 2.96
CA PRO A 377 45.81 7.07 3.33
C PRO A 377 45.05 6.39 4.49
N LEU A 378 44.43 7.15 5.41
CA LEU A 378 43.67 6.57 6.51
C LEU A 378 42.35 5.97 6.01
N ALA A 379 41.63 6.70 5.15
CA ALA A 379 40.41 6.19 4.51
C ALA A 379 40.72 5.00 3.60
N ALA A 380 41.85 5.06 2.85
CA ALA A 380 42.32 3.95 2.01
C ALA A 380 42.54 2.67 2.83
N ALA A 381 43.31 2.75 3.91
CA ALA A 381 43.60 1.62 4.79
C ALA A 381 42.28 1.05 5.42
N TYR A 382 41.37 1.93 5.77
CA TYR A 382 40.06 1.53 6.30
C TYR A 382 39.23 0.77 5.24
N PHE A 383 39.10 1.29 4.02
CA PHE A 383 38.40 0.60 2.94
C PHE A 383 39.06 -0.75 2.60
N ASP A 384 40.39 -0.80 2.54
CA ASP A 384 41.11 -2.05 2.26
C ASP A 384 40.86 -3.13 3.32
N SER A 385 40.79 -2.76 4.59
CA SER A 385 40.45 -3.68 5.68
C SER A 385 39.04 -4.29 5.53
N HIS A 386 38.13 -3.61 4.83
CA HIS A 386 36.76 -4.04 4.59
C HIS A 386 36.53 -4.51 3.13
N ALA A 387 37.57 -4.57 2.31
CA ALA A 387 37.48 -4.87 0.88
C ALA A 387 36.73 -6.17 0.55
N PRO A 388 36.88 -7.29 1.27
CA PRO A 388 36.13 -8.51 0.96
C PRO A 388 34.61 -8.32 1.05
N LYS A 389 34.13 -7.61 2.07
CA LYS A 389 32.71 -7.34 2.28
C LYS A 389 32.19 -6.31 1.26
N LEU A 390 32.93 -5.24 1.02
CA LEU A 390 32.54 -4.19 0.09
C LEU A 390 32.48 -4.67 -1.38
N LYS A 391 33.47 -5.46 -1.81
CA LYS A 391 33.54 -6.03 -3.18
C LYS A 391 32.44 -7.07 -3.45
N ALA A 392 31.90 -7.73 -2.43
CA ALA A 392 30.82 -8.70 -2.57
C ALA A 392 29.47 -8.04 -2.88
N ARG A 393 29.29 -6.74 -2.67
CA ARG A 393 28.02 -6.01 -2.90
C ARG A 393 27.70 -5.91 -4.40
N TYR A 394 26.41 -5.89 -4.72
CA TYR A 394 25.93 -5.78 -6.09
C TYR A 394 26.45 -4.52 -6.81
N CYS A 395 26.44 -3.35 -6.15
CA CYS A 395 26.95 -2.10 -6.71
C CYS A 395 28.45 -2.16 -7.05
N ALA A 396 29.27 -2.79 -6.19
CA ALA A 396 30.69 -2.97 -6.43
C ALA A 396 30.97 -3.97 -7.56
N ARG A 397 30.19 -5.05 -7.69
CA ARG A 397 30.32 -6.00 -8.80
C ARG A 397 30.03 -5.37 -10.17
N LYS A 398 29.11 -4.40 -10.22
CA LYS A 398 28.83 -3.63 -11.44
C LYS A 398 29.91 -2.59 -11.76
N HIS A 399 30.63 -2.10 -10.75
CA HIS A 399 31.68 -1.09 -10.87
C HIS A 399 32.93 -1.54 -10.12
N PRO A 400 33.70 -2.51 -10.64
CA PRO A 400 34.82 -3.12 -9.92
C PRO A 400 35.95 -2.16 -9.53
N HIS A 401 36.16 -1.10 -10.33
CA HIS A 401 37.17 -0.06 -10.04
C HIS A 401 36.72 0.82 -8.87
N ASP A 402 35.40 1.02 -8.72
CA ASP A 402 34.79 1.88 -7.71
C ASP A 402 34.17 1.03 -6.58
N TRP A 403 34.81 -0.06 -6.21
CA TRP A 403 34.25 -1.06 -5.29
C TRP A 403 33.93 -0.51 -3.89
N TYR A 404 34.55 0.62 -3.51
CA TYR A 404 34.33 1.35 -2.27
C TYR A 404 33.21 2.41 -2.35
N ARG A 405 32.42 2.41 -3.42
CA ARG A 405 31.24 3.29 -3.57
C ARG A 405 30.10 2.91 -2.64
N THR A 406 29.28 3.89 -2.26
CA THR A 406 27.99 3.64 -1.61
C THR A 406 26.96 3.10 -2.61
N LEU A 407 25.84 2.57 -2.12
CA LEU A 407 24.73 2.12 -2.98
C LEU A 407 24.16 3.30 -3.79
N ASP A 408 23.80 4.38 -3.09
CA ASP A 408 23.38 5.64 -3.69
C ASP A 408 24.58 6.61 -3.74
N ARG A 409 24.58 7.48 -4.74
CA ARG A 409 25.64 8.51 -4.86
C ARG A 409 25.41 9.64 -3.87
N VAL A 410 26.45 10.07 -3.18
CA VAL A 410 26.45 11.26 -2.34
C VAL A 410 26.53 12.50 -3.25
N LYS A 411 25.53 13.38 -3.17
CA LYS A 411 25.49 14.65 -3.92
C LYS A 411 26.04 15.76 -3.04
N TYR A 412 27.24 16.21 -3.33
CA TYR A 412 27.90 17.22 -2.50
C TYR A 412 27.19 18.58 -2.50
N ALA A 413 26.55 18.95 -3.63
CA ALA A 413 25.73 20.14 -3.72
C ALA A 413 24.59 20.16 -2.69
N LEU A 414 24.05 18.99 -2.34
CA LEU A 414 22.98 18.88 -1.34
C LEU A 414 23.49 19.19 0.08
N LEU A 415 24.71 18.82 0.41
CA LEU A 415 25.31 19.13 1.71
C LEU A 415 25.42 20.64 1.95
N ARG A 416 25.76 21.42 0.92
CA ARG A 416 25.98 22.87 1.03
C ARG A 416 24.72 23.71 0.84
N SER A 417 23.57 23.10 0.66
CA SER A 417 22.31 23.79 0.38
C SER A 417 21.37 23.76 1.58
N PRO A 418 20.74 24.88 1.94
CA PRO A 418 19.62 24.88 2.86
C PRO A 418 18.53 23.91 2.39
N LYS A 419 17.98 23.12 3.32
CA LYS A 419 17.01 22.10 2.98
C LYS A 419 16.12 21.73 4.15
N ILE A 420 14.90 21.32 3.82
CA ILE A 420 13.95 20.73 4.78
C ILE A 420 14.21 19.24 4.86
N LEU A 421 14.26 18.70 6.07
CA LEU A 421 14.51 17.28 6.36
C LEU A 421 13.26 16.66 7.00
N ILE A 422 12.85 15.49 6.50
CA ILE A 422 11.60 14.83 6.85
C ILE A 422 11.85 13.34 7.12
N PRO A 423 11.66 12.83 8.35
CA PRO A 423 11.70 11.41 8.64
C PRO A 423 10.68 10.61 7.81
N ASP A 424 11.08 9.44 7.31
CA ASP A 424 10.20 8.57 6.51
C ASP A 424 8.95 8.13 7.30
N ILE A 425 9.14 7.65 8.53
CA ILE A 425 8.06 7.10 9.36
C ILE A 425 7.83 8.02 10.55
N GLN A 426 6.61 8.57 10.66
CA GLN A 426 6.24 9.47 11.74
C GLN A 426 4.71 9.54 11.93
N LEU A 427 4.25 10.11 13.03
CA LEU A 427 2.82 10.35 13.28
C LEU A 427 2.28 11.55 12.50
N GLY A 428 3.13 12.51 12.19
CA GLY A 428 2.86 13.73 11.44
C GLY A 428 3.60 14.93 12.01
N GLY A 429 3.85 15.94 11.17
CA GLY A 429 4.39 17.23 11.60
C GLY A 429 5.87 17.26 12.01
N ASN A 430 6.58 16.14 12.03
CA ASN A 430 8.00 16.12 12.37
C ASN A 430 8.86 16.47 11.15
N VAL A 431 9.09 17.75 10.96
CA VAL A 431 9.81 18.32 9.81
C VAL A 431 10.76 19.39 10.30
N ALA A 432 12.04 19.31 10.00
CA ALA A 432 13.07 20.25 10.42
C ALA A 432 13.74 20.94 9.24
N LEU A 433 14.24 22.15 9.48
CA LEU A 433 15.00 22.95 8.50
C LEU A 433 16.49 22.95 8.86
N ASP A 434 17.32 22.50 7.94
CA ASP A 434 18.77 22.71 7.93
C ASP A 434 19.07 24.02 7.18
N GLU A 435 19.08 25.13 7.93
CA GLU A 435 19.23 26.48 7.36
C GLU A 435 20.61 26.71 6.73
N CYS A 436 21.64 26.07 7.26
CA CYS A 436 23.02 26.27 6.82
C CYS A 436 23.50 25.24 5.79
N GLY A 437 22.70 24.19 5.52
CA GLY A 437 23.14 23.09 4.67
C GLY A 437 24.24 22.25 5.30
N SER A 438 24.24 22.13 6.64
CA SER A 438 25.31 21.49 7.41
C SER A 438 25.27 19.97 7.38
N TYR A 439 24.10 19.38 7.13
CA TYR A 439 23.88 17.95 7.31
C TYR A 439 23.55 17.25 6.01
N TYR A 440 24.00 16.00 5.86
CA TYR A 440 23.59 15.11 4.80
C TYR A 440 22.51 14.15 5.32
N PRO A 441 21.40 13.93 4.60
CA PRO A 441 20.33 13.03 5.06
C PRO A 441 20.69 11.56 4.83
N HIS A 442 20.39 10.71 5.81
CA HIS A 442 20.42 9.26 5.70
C HIS A 442 19.21 8.74 4.90
N HIS A 443 19.25 7.51 4.39
CA HIS A 443 18.19 6.91 3.55
C HIS A 443 16.80 6.81 4.22
N ASN A 444 16.70 7.02 5.52
CA ASN A 444 15.43 7.10 6.25
C ASN A 444 14.93 8.55 6.45
N VAL A 445 15.58 9.53 5.81
CA VAL A 445 15.21 10.94 5.82
C VAL A 445 15.04 11.43 4.38
N TYR A 446 13.89 12.04 4.10
CA TYR A 446 13.64 12.74 2.85
C TYR A 446 14.08 14.19 2.97
N TRP A 447 14.38 14.82 1.83
CA TRP A 447 14.79 16.21 1.78
C TRP A 447 13.98 16.98 0.73
N ILE A 448 13.78 18.27 1.00
CA ILE A 448 13.20 19.22 0.06
C ILE A 448 14.09 20.45 -0.03
N THR A 449 14.40 20.85 -1.25
CA THR A 449 15.06 22.12 -1.57
C THR A 449 14.16 22.95 -2.47
N SER A 450 14.32 24.26 -2.46
CA SER A 450 13.64 25.18 -3.40
C SER A 450 14.46 26.42 -3.66
N ARG A 451 14.38 26.91 -4.89
CA ARG A 451 15.04 28.18 -5.28
C ARG A 451 14.19 29.41 -4.99
N LYS A 452 12.88 29.24 -4.85
CA LYS A 452 11.92 30.33 -4.71
C LYS A 452 11.24 30.40 -3.36
N TRP A 453 10.91 29.24 -2.76
CA TRP A 453 10.26 29.20 -1.47
C TRP A 453 11.15 29.81 -0.37
N ASN A 454 10.55 30.63 0.49
CA ASN A 454 11.11 30.80 1.83
C ASN A 454 10.96 29.46 2.56
N LEU A 455 12.08 28.82 2.92
CA LEU A 455 12.08 27.46 3.46
C LEU A 455 11.45 27.39 4.87
N LYS A 456 11.47 28.47 5.67
CA LYS A 456 10.75 28.55 6.95
C LYS A 456 9.25 28.49 6.71
N ALA A 457 8.72 29.27 5.75
CA ALA A 457 7.31 29.26 5.38
C ALA A 457 6.87 27.89 4.83
N LEU A 458 7.70 27.27 3.97
CA LEU A 458 7.42 25.93 3.44
C LEU A 458 7.48 24.86 4.54
N CYS A 459 8.39 24.97 5.50
CA CYS A 459 8.51 24.07 6.64
C CYS A 459 7.22 24.09 7.49
N VAL A 460 6.64 25.27 7.74
CA VAL A 460 5.37 25.42 8.45
C VAL A 460 4.22 24.73 7.74
N LEU A 461 4.09 24.92 6.42
CA LEU A 461 3.09 24.20 5.63
C LEU A 461 3.25 22.68 5.76
N LEU A 462 4.48 22.18 5.69
CA LEU A 462 4.79 20.74 5.77
C LEU A 462 4.57 20.14 7.17
N ARG A 463 4.69 20.95 8.22
CA ARG A 463 4.43 20.55 9.61
C ARG A 463 2.95 20.50 9.95
N SER A 464 2.11 21.20 9.19
CA SER A 464 0.69 21.38 9.49
C SER A 464 -0.15 20.11 9.36
N SER A 465 -1.28 20.12 10.05
CA SER A 465 -2.35 19.13 9.90
C SER A 465 -2.90 19.10 8.47
N PHE A 466 -2.92 20.25 7.76
CA PHE A 466 -3.32 20.36 6.36
C PHE A 466 -2.49 19.47 5.43
N VAL A 467 -1.18 19.42 5.58
CA VAL A 467 -0.30 18.54 4.79
C VAL A 467 -0.30 17.11 5.33
N THR A 468 -0.28 16.95 6.66
CA THR A 468 -0.31 15.62 7.29
C THR A 468 -1.56 14.83 6.88
N SER A 469 -2.73 15.46 6.80
CA SER A 469 -3.97 14.80 6.36
C SER A 469 -3.87 14.33 4.90
N GLN A 470 -3.29 15.10 4.01
CA GLN A 470 -3.08 14.70 2.61
C GLN A 470 -2.15 13.47 2.49
N ILE A 471 -1.05 13.45 3.27
CA ILE A 471 -0.13 12.31 3.28
C ILE A 471 -0.80 11.08 3.87
N ARG A 472 -1.59 11.22 4.95
CA ARG A 472 -2.34 10.12 5.55
C ARG A 472 -3.31 9.48 4.56
N ASN A 473 -3.95 10.25 3.72
CA ASN A 473 -4.87 9.76 2.70
C ASN A 473 -4.18 8.86 1.67
N VAL A 474 -2.94 9.17 1.26
CA VAL A 474 -2.21 8.41 0.23
C VAL A 474 -1.21 7.41 0.79
N SER A 475 -0.85 7.51 2.06
CA SER A 475 0.07 6.60 2.73
C SER A 475 -0.63 5.36 3.26
N VAL A 476 0.06 4.23 3.25
CA VAL A 476 -0.35 3.07 4.03
C VAL A 476 -0.06 3.37 5.50
N GLN A 477 -1.06 3.28 6.35
CA GLN A 477 -0.86 3.43 7.79
C GLN A 477 -0.11 2.23 8.35
N MET A 478 0.73 2.48 9.34
CA MET A 478 1.50 1.45 10.04
C MET A 478 0.91 1.23 11.45
N ARG A 479 1.26 0.10 12.07
CA ARG A 479 0.87 -0.19 13.46
C ARG A 479 1.27 1.00 14.36
N GLY A 480 0.34 1.47 15.21
CA GLY A 480 0.56 2.66 16.03
C GLY A 480 0.20 4.00 15.35
N GLY A 481 -0.43 3.98 14.16
CA GLY A 481 -0.92 5.17 13.47
C GLY A 481 0.13 5.97 12.70
N SER A 482 1.39 5.51 12.67
CA SER A 482 2.46 6.15 11.89
C SER A 482 2.18 6.03 10.39
N ILE A 483 2.58 7.07 9.65
CA ILE A 483 2.44 7.17 8.19
C ILE A 483 3.81 7.37 7.54
N ARG A 484 3.91 7.06 6.25
CA ARG A 484 5.16 7.19 5.50
C ARG A 484 5.18 8.44 4.64
N TYR A 485 6.19 9.28 4.88
CA TYR A 485 6.47 10.50 4.11
C TYR A 485 7.35 10.24 2.88
N GLN A 486 7.10 9.14 2.18
CA GLN A 486 7.87 8.78 0.98
C GLN A 486 7.84 9.89 -0.07
N ALA A 487 8.93 10.03 -0.85
CA ALA A 487 9.03 11.05 -1.89
C ALA A 487 7.85 11.04 -2.88
N GLN A 488 7.31 9.86 -3.20
CA GLN A 488 6.12 9.75 -4.05
C GLN A 488 4.86 10.34 -3.39
N ASN A 489 4.70 10.19 -2.07
CA ASN A 489 3.58 10.77 -1.33
C ASN A 489 3.75 12.29 -1.21
N LEU A 490 4.96 12.75 -0.86
CA LEU A 490 5.29 14.17 -0.79
C LEU A 490 5.07 14.90 -2.12
N ARG A 491 5.44 14.28 -3.26
CA ARG A 491 5.23 14.88 -4.59
C ARG A 491 3.76 15.07 -4.94
N ASN A 492 2.86 14.35 -4.31
CA ASN A 492 1.41 14.46 -4.51
C ASN A 492 0.72 15.38 -3.49
N VAL A 493 1.47 16.00 -2.58
CA VAL A 493 0.92 17.02 -1.67
C VAL A 493 0.63 18.29 -2.45
N HIS A 494 -0.54 18.87 -2.23
CA HIS A 494 -1.01 20.11 -2.84
C HIS A 494 -0.94 21.25 -1.82
N ILE A 495 -0.25 22.34 -2.17
CA ILE A 495 -0.09 23.53 -1.35
C ILE A 495 -0.28 24.78 -2.20
N PRO A 496 -0.60 25.96 -1.59
CA PRO A 496 -0.65 27.22 -2.33
C PRO A 496 0.63 27.45 -3.13
N ALA A 497 0.50 28.00 -4.35
CA ALA A 497 1.66 28.40 -5.13
C ALA A 497 2.40 29.56 -4.42
N TRP A 498 3.73 29.54 -4.41
CA TRP A 498 4.52 30.64 -3.83
C TRP A 498 4.11 32.01 -4.37
N SER A 499 3.89 32.09 -5.67
CA SER A 499 3.48 33.32 -6.35
C SER A 499 2.08 33.82 -5.98
N SER A 500 1.24 33.00 -5.34
CA SER A 500 -0.11 33.39 -4.88
C SER A 500 -0.14 33.89 -3.44
N LEU A 501 0.95 33.75 -2.70
CA LEU A 501 1.06 34.20 -1.33
C LEU A 501 1.33 35.72 -1.28
N SER A 502 0.61 36.43 -0.43
CA SER A 502 0.92 37.81 -0.11
C SER A 502 2.11 37.91 0.86
N GLU A 503 2.80 39.03 0.88
CA GLU A 503 3.88 39.30 1.84
C GLU A 503 3.42 39.07 3.29
N GLY A 504 2.24 39.55 3.66
CA GLY A 504 1.69 39.34 5.00
C GLY A 504 1.38 37.88 5.33
N ASN A 505 1.05 37.02 4.32
CA ASN A 505 0.92 35.58 4.53
C ASN A 505 2.27 34.92 4.75
N VAL A 506 3.29 35.36 4.03
CA VAL A 506 4.67 34.86 4.21
C VAL A 506 5.20 35.21 5.60
N GLU A 507 4.99 36.47 6.03
CA GLU A 507 5.37 36.96 7.37
C GLU A 507 4.70 36.12 8.48
N LYS A 508 3.39 35.85 8.35
CA LYS A 508 2.66 35.00 9.31
C LYS A 508 3.24 33.58 9.37
N LEU A 509 3.53 32.98 8.23
CA LEU A 509 4.14 31.64 8.18
C LEU A 509 5.54 31.63 8.82
N VAL A 510 6.37 32.64 8.53
CA VAL A 510 7.70 32.77 9.16
C VAL A 510 7.59 32.98 10.67
N SER A 511 6.65 33.83 11.14
CA SER A 511 6.38 34.02 12.58
C SER A 511 5.93 32.69 13.24
N ALA A 512 5.09 31.92 12.58
CA ALA A 512 4.67 30.60 13.09
C ALA A 512 5.83 29.59 13.18
N TYR A 513 6.79 29.66 12.25
CA TYR A 513 8.02 28.86 12.34
C TYR A 513 8.83 29.21 13.59
N GLU A 514 9.02 30.52 13.85
CA GLU A 514 9.82 31.01 14.99
C GLU A 514 9.16 30.70 16.34
N SER A 515 7.81 30.71 16.43
CA SER A 515 7.08 30.40 17.66
C SER A 515 7.20 28.93 18.08
N ASN A 516 7.33 28.04 17.11
CA ASN A 516 7.31 26.57 17.28
C ASN A 516 6.08 26.02 18.04
N ASP A 517 4.97 26.77 18.04
CA ASP A 517 3.70 26.37 18.61
C ASP A 517 2.82 25.70 17.55
N THR A 518 2.45 24.44 17.78
CA THR A 518 1.73 23.63 16.79
C THR A 518 0.29 24.11 16.57
N GLU A 519 -0.42 24.55 17.63
CA GLU A 519 -1.79 25.06 17.49
C GLU A 519 -1.81 26.38 16.72
N TYR A 520 -0.88 27.27 17.06
CA TYR A 520 -0.71 28.53 16.34
C TYR A 520 -0.32 28.29 14.87
N LEU A 521 0.58 27.34 14.60
CA LEU A 521 1.00 26.95 13.27
C LEU A 521 -0.20 26.49 12.42
N ASP A 522 -1.02 25.59 12.93
CA ASP A 522 -2.19 25.09 12.21
C ASP A 522 -3.21 26.21 11.95
N ALA A 523 -3.46 27.08 12.92
CA ALA A 523 -4.36 28.23 12.75
C ALA A 523 -3.87 29.20 11.66
N VAL A 524 -2.55 29.46 11.60
CA VAL A 524 -1.94 30.29 10.56
C VAL A 524 -2.05 29.63 9.18
N VAL A 525 -1.75 28.34 9.08
CA VAL A 525 -1.85 27.60 7.80
C VAL A 525 -3.30 27.60 7.30
N ASP A 526 -4.27 27.35 8.16
CA ASP A 526 -5.69 27.39 7.80
C ASP A 526 -6.13 28.77 7.27
N ALA A 527 -5.63 29.83 7.86
CA ALA A 527 -5.93 31.19 7.41
C ALA A 527 -5.29 31.48 6.05
N VAL A 528 -4.03 31.08 5.84
CA VAL A 528 -3.30 31.25 4.58
C VAL A 528 -3.92 30.43 3.44
N VAL A 529 -4.31 29.19 3.70
CA VAL A 529 -4.99 28.31 2.74
C VAL A 529 -6.33 28.90 2.32
N ARG A 530 -7.13 29.40 3.26
CA ARG A 530 -8.41 30.08 2.98
C ARG A 530 -8.24 31.34 2.15
N ASP A 531 -7.30 32.21 2.49
CA ASP A 531 -7.01 33.42 1.73
C ASP A 531 -6.55 33.11 0.30
N SER A 532 -5.67 32.12 0.16
CA SER A 532 -5.18 31.67 -1.16
C SER A 532 -6.29 31.07 -2.03
N THR A 533 -7.29 30.44 -1.44
CA THR A 533 -8.46 29.89 -2.16
C THR A 533 -9.37 31.01 -2.68
N SER A 534 -9.55 32.09 -1.94
CA SER A 534 -10.43 33.21 -2.33
C SER A 534 -9.83 34.11 -3.41
N ARG A 535 -8.53 34.10 -3.63
CA ARG A 535 -7.81 34.91 -4.63
C ARG A 535 -7.66 34.26 -6.00
N GLN A 536 -8.04 33.01 -6.17
CA GLN A 536 -8.00 32.39 -7.51
C GLN A 536 -9.15 32.92 -8.38
N PRO A 537 -8.86 33.41 -9.59
CA PRO A 537 -9.92 33.89 -10.48
C PRO A 537 -10.86 32.76 -10.87
N VAL A 538 -12.15 33.02 -10.81
CA VAL A 538 -13.28 32.10 -11.16
C VAL A 538 -13.26 31.65 -12.66
N SER A 539 -12.25 32.00 -13.43
CA SER A 539 -12.22 31.91 -14.90
C SER A 539 -11.84 30.55 -15.50
N LEU A 540 -11.84 29.44 -14.73
CA LEU A 540 -11.59 28.08 -15.27
C LEU A 540 -12.78 27.11 -15.13
N PHE A 541 -14.00 27.62 -14.83
CA PHE A 541 -15.17 26.77 -14.57
C PHE A 541 -16.31 26.88 -15.61
N GLN A 542 -16.04 27.36 -16.84
CA GLN A 542 -17.07 27.48 -17.87
C GLN A 542 -16.71 26.88 -19.23
N ALA A 543 -15.94 25.83 -19.27
CA ALA A 543 -15.74 25.11 -20.53
C ALA A 543 -15.63 23.60 -20.24
N ASP A 544 -16.75 22.93 -19.95
CA ASP A 544 -17.00 21.51 -20.22
C ASP A 544 -18.38 21.11 -19.63
N LEU A 545 -19.41 21.76 -20.19
CA LEU A 545 -20.80 21.31 -20.08
C LEU A 545 -21.47 21.54 -21.46
N PHE A 546 -21.09 20.69 -22.43
CA PHE A 546 -21.90 20.31 -23.57
C PHE A 546 -21.48 18.93 -24.09
#